data_5b8b772a8c764fee659fd3ec456b1db7
#
_entry.id   5b8b772a8c764fee659fd3ec456b1db7
#
_cell.length_a   1.000
_cell.length_b   1.000
_cell.length_c   1.000
_cell.angle_alpha   90.00
_cell.angle_beta   90.00
_cell.angle_gamma   90.00
#
_symmetry.space_group_name_H-M   'P 1'
#
loop_
_entity.id
_entity.type
_entity.pdbx_description
1 polymer ?
#
loop_
_entity_poly.entity_id
_entity_poly.type
_entity_poly.pdbx_seq_one_letter_code
_entity_poly.pdbx_strand_id
1 'polypeptide(L)'
;ERVMQSVESPSVKASIKSIINNKPILLMTLSSMLSGFAVGGSKQDYYIDVLNFASLGLITGIPGAIINPFSYMAVPWFRRHFSSRFLYIIGDKISGILLVPVFLVGCIGGKKHGLYKNIWVMGIAMTLWETIFMIFYGVRRIIPTEMYNEAMDYCEWKNGYRTEGMTSVAQGLAQKLSGIVSNYISTWIKQLIGYDLTLYVRGTAQSDSTKFGLFAMFTIIPFITTSLGIIPMLFYDLNDKKKEKMYEELLERRAAMSKEATSGDLEALEKLAKAQMEIGNSKSEL
;
A
#
# COMPACT_ATOMS: atom_id res chain seq x y z
N GLU A 1 14.19 6.53 24.96
CA GLU A 1 15.57 6.17 24.60
C GLU A 1 15.94 6.87 23.32
N ARG A 2 16.69 7.99 23.43
CA ARG A 2 17.24 8.67 22.25
C ARG A 2 18.60 8.02 21.93
N VAL A 3 18.57 6.92 21.22
CA VAL A 3 19.79 6.38 20.61
C VAL A 3 20.17 7.30 19.47
N MET A 4 21.39 7.87 19.49
CA MET A 4 21.92 8.66 18.37
C MET A 4 21.93 7.79 17.11
N GLN A 5 21.17 8.20 16.10
CA GLN A 5 20.99 7.38 14.89
C GLN A 5 22.06 7.65 13.83
N SER A 6 22.68 8.81 13.81
CA SER A 6 23.89 9.13 13.03
C SER A 6 24.39 10.54 13.39
N VAL A 7 25.68 10.76 13.31
CA VAL A 7 26.31 12.05 13.64
C VAL A 7 26.26 13.03 12.46
N GLU A 8 26.19 12.52 11.23
CA GLU A 8 26.14 13.35 10.02
C GLU A 8 24.94 12.99 9.13
N SER A 9 24.29 14.03 8.58
CA SER A 9 23.27 13.85 7.57
C SER A 9 23.92 13.50 6.23
N PRO A 10 23.55 12.38 5.58
CA PRO A 10 24.14 12.00 4.30
C PRO A 10 23.79 13.02 3.20
N SER A 11 24.70 13.21 2.25
CA SER A 11 24.45 14.07 1.10
C SER A 11 23.27 13.54 0.27
N VAL A 12 22.58 14.40 -0.49
CA VAL A 12 21.46 14.01 -1.35
C VAL A 12 21.84 12.88 -2.30
N LYS A 13 23.06 12.93 -2.88
CA LYS A 13 23.57 11.88 -3.79
C LYS A 13 23.76 10.54 -3.05
N ALA A 14 24.32 10.57 -1.83
CA ALA A 14 24.46 9.38 -0.98
C ALA A 14 23.10 8.80 -0.60
N SER A 15 22.14 9.65 -0.28
CA SER A 15 20.77 9.23 0.04
C SER A 15 20.07 8.54 -1.14
N ILE A 16 20.19 9.07 -2.35
CA ILE A 16 19.64 8.44 -3.57
C ILE A 16 20.31 7.08 -3.81
N LYS A 17 21.66 7.02 -3.73
CA LYS A 17 22.41 5.76 -3.89
C LYS A 17 21.97 4.73 -2.85
N SER A 18 21.76 5.15 -1.61
CA SER A 18 21.29 4.31 -0.51
C SER A 18 19.89 3.72 -0.77
N ILE A 19 18.96 4.52 -1.31
CA ILE A 19 17.62 4.05 -1.65
C ILE A 19 17.69 2.98 -2.76
N ILE A 20 18.49 3.22 -3.81
CA ILE A 20 18.65 2.27 -4.92
C ILE A 20 19.29 0.97 -4.43
N ASN A 21 20.25 1.04 -3.51
CA ASN A 21 20.92 -0.12 -2.94
C ASN A 21 20.10 -0.83 -1.85
N ASN A 22 19.01 -0.20 -1.36
CA ASN A 22 18.10 -0.80 -0.39
C ASN A 22 17.01 -1.60 -1.10
N LYS A 23 17.31 -2.86 -1.44
CA LYS A 23 16.39 -3.75 -2.13
C LYS A 23 15.00 -3.86 -1.48
N PRO A 24 14.84 -4.03 -0.15
CA PRO A 24 13.53 -4.00 0.49
C PRO A 24 12.72 -2.74 0.19
N ILE A 25 13.30 -1.57 0.37
CA ILE A 25 12.62 -0.28 0.09
C ILE A 25 12.26 -0.14 -1.39
N LEU A 26 13.19 -0.49 -2.27
CA LEU A 26 12.96 -0.40 -3.71
C LEU A 26 11.77 -1.28 -4.13
N LEU A 27 11.71 -2.52 -3.64
CA LEU A 27 10.61 -3.46 -3.94
C LEU A 27 9.28 -2.99 -3.35
N MET A 28 9.26 -2.45 -2.13
CA MET A 28 8.05 -1.89 -1.53
C MET A 28 7.57 -0.63 -2.28
N THR A 29 8.48 0.26 -2.65
CA THR A 29 8.15 1.46 -3.43
C THR A 29 7.60 1.08 -4.80
N LEU A 30 8.22 0.13 -5.49
CA LEU A 30 7.75 -0.36 -6.79
C LEU A 30 6.39 -1.08 -6.67
N SER A 31 6.20 -1.89 -5.62
CA SER A 31 4.92 -2.52 -5.32
C SER A 31 3.81 -1.48 -5.09
N SER A 32 4.08 -0.48 -4.26
CA SER A 32 3.15 0.61 -3.99
C SER A 32 2.85 1.45 -5.25
N MET A 33 3.87 1.71 -6.07
CA MET A 33 3.72 2.40 -7.34
C MET A 33 2.83 1.61 -8.31
N LEU A 34 3.09 0.31 -8.49
CA LEU A 34 2.30 -0.55 -9.37
C LEU A 34 0.87 -0.77 -8.85
N SER A 35 0.69 -0.91 -7.54
CA SER A 35 -0.64 -0.93 -6.93
C SER A 35 -1.37 0.42 -7.07
N GLY A 36 -0.63 1.51 -7.13
CA GLY A 36 -1.14 2.86 -7.38
C GLY A 36 -1.71 3.08 -8.78
N PHE A 37 -1.37 2.20 -9.76
CA PHE A 37 -2.03 2.15 -11.06
C PHE A 37 -3.45 1.53 -10.97
N ALA A 38 -4.18 1.85 -9.92
CA ALA A 38 -5.57 1.43 -9.71
C ALA A 38 -6.49 2.12 -10.72
N VAL A 39 -6.44 1.67 -11.96
CA VAL A 39 -7.33 2.16 -13.03
C VAL A 39 -8.74 1.73 -12.71
N GLY A 40 -9.66 2.69 -12.52
CA GLY A 40 -11.03 2.32 -12.17
C GLY A 40 -11.96 3.49 -11.99
N GLY A 41 -13.21 3.18 -11.68
CA GLY A 41 -14.25 4.14 -11.29
C GLY A 41 -14.36 4.27 -9.77
N SER A 42 -14.95 5.37 -9.31
CA SER A 42 -15.25 5.52 -7.89
C SER A 42 -16.48 4.68 -7.50
N LYS A 43 -16.51 4.22 -6.24
CA LYS A 43 -17.71 3.61 -5.64
C LYS A 43 -18.91 4.55 -5.75
N GLN A 44 -18.68 5.85 -5.63
CA GLN A 44 -19.71 6.87 -5.68
C GLN A 44 -20.34 7.01 -7.09
N ASP A 45 -19.53 6.96 -8.16
CA ASP A 45 -20.03 6.98 -9.53
C ASP A 45 -20.99 5.79 -9.77
N TYR A 46 -20.61 4.61 -9.28
CA TYR A 46 -21.47 3.43 -9.39
C TYR A 46 -22.80 3.59 -8.62
N TYR A 47 -22.77 4.14 -7.41
CA TYR A 47 -23.97 4.33 -6.60
C TYR A 47 -24.89 5.40 -7.18
N ILE A 48 -24.35 6.45 -7.74
CA ILE A 48 -25.13 7.54 -8.33
C ILE A 48 -25.67 7.17 -9.70
N ASP A 49 -24.79 6.79 -10.63
CA ASP A 49 -25.14 6.65 -12.05
C ASP A 49 -25.75 5.30 -12.41
N VAL A 50 -25.53 4.26 -11.58
CA VAL A 50 -26.04 2.91 -11.85
C VAL A 50 -27.20 2.58 -10.91
N LEU A 51 -27.02 2.76 -9.60
CA LEU A 51 -28.04 2.40 -8.60
C LEU A 51 -29.00 3.54 -8.29
N ASN A 52 -28.72 4.77 -8.75
CA ASN A 52 -29.50 5.98 -8.48
C ASN A 52 -29.72 6.25 -6.97
N PHE A 53 -28.75 5.90 -6.13
CA PHE A 53 -28.85 6.07 -4.69
C PHE A 53 -27.52 6.49 -4.07
N ALA A 54 -27.25 7.79 -4.07
CA ALA A 54 -25.99 8.38 -3.58
C ALA A 54 -25.69 8.03 -2.12
N SER A 55 -26.71 7.98 -1.24
CA SER A 55 -26.54 7.69 0.19
C SER A 55 -26.26 6.22 0.50
N LEU A 56 -26.29 5.31 -0.49
CA LEU A 56 -26.00 3.90 -0.29
C LEU A 56 -24.61 3.69 0.33
N GLY A 57 -23.63 4.54 -0.04
CA GLY A 57 -22.28 4.48 0.51
C GLY A 57 -22.20 4.67 2.02
N LEU A 58 -23.06 5.50 2.59
CA LEU A 58 -23.17 5.67 4.05
C LEU A 58 -23.74 4.40 4.69
N ILE A 59 -24.83 3.88 4.14
CA ILE A 59 -25.52 2.71 4.70
C ILE A 59 -24.62 1.46 4.67
N THR A 60 -23.97 1.19 3.55
CA THR A 60 -23.09 0.02 3.40
C THR A 60 -21.83 0.11 4.25
N GLY A 61 -21.39 1.33 4.58
CA GLY A 61 -20.19 1.58 5.40
C GLY A 61 -20.38 1.44 6.91
N ILE A 62 -21.63 1.53 7.43
CA ILE A 62 -21.89 1.49 8.88
C ILE A 62 -21.34 0.24 9.57
N PRO A 63 -21.62 -1.01 9.11
CA PRO A 63 -21.09 -2.20 9.76
C PRO A 63 -19.56 -2.24 9.75
N GLY A 64 -18.95 -1.84 8.64
CA GLY A 64 -17.50 -1.74 8.52
C GLY A 64 -16.88 -0.72 9.47
N ALA A 65 -17.51 0.42 9.67
CA ALA A 65 -17.06 1.45 10.60
C ALA A 65 -17.05 0.93 12.06
N ILE A 66 -18.03 0.11 12.43
CA ILE A 66 -18.10 -0.52 13.77
C ILE A 66 -16.96 -1.55 13.93
N ILE A 67 -16.66 -2.33 12.90
CA ILE A 67 -15.65 -3.40 12.95
C ILE A 67 -14.22 -2.84 12.89
N ASN A 68 -14.02 -1.71 12.23
CA ASN A 68 -12.69 -1.12 12.00
C ASN A 68 -11.82 -1.02 13.26
N PRO A 69 -12.24 -0.48 14.41
CA PRO A 69 -11.42 -0.43 15.62
C PRO A 69 -10.96 -1.82 16.10
N PHE A 70 -11.83 -2.83 16.00
CA PHE A 70 -11.52 -4.20 16.40
C PHE A 70 -10.53 -4.89 15.47
N SER A 71 -10.41 -4.44 14.20
CA SER A 71 -9.47 -4.99 13.23
C SER A 71 -8.01 -4.86 13.70
N TYR A 72 -7.69 -3.80 14.45
CA TYR A 72 -6.35 -3.60 15.00
C TYR A 72 -6.01 -4.61 16.08
N MET A 73 -6.99 -5.06 16.86
CA MET A 73 -6.80 -6.09 17.91
C MET A 73 -6.50 -7.47 17.30
N ALA A 74 -6.92 -7.71 16.07
CA ALA A 74 -6.66 -8.96 15.35
C ALA A 74 -5.23 -9.04 14.76
N VAL A 75 -4.51 -7.92 14.59
CA VAL A 75 -3.18 -7.88 13.95
C VAL A 75 -2.16 -8.79 14.63
N PRO A 76 -2.02 -8.83 15.99
CA PRO A 76 -1.08 -9.74 16.64
C PRO A 76 -1.37 -11.22 16.34
N TRP A 77 -2.64 -11.60 16.22
CA TRP A 77 -3.02 -12.95 15.84
C TRP A 77 -2.58 -13.28 14.40
N PHE A 78 -2.85 -12.38 13.44
CA PHE A 78 -2.40 -12.55 12.05
C PHE A 78 -0.89 -12.67 11.94
N ARG A 79 -0.14 -11.86 12.68
CA ARG A 79 1.34 -11.90 12.68
C ARG A 79 1.92 -13.20 13.21
N ARG A 80 1.26 -13.85 14.16
CA ARG A 80 1.71 -15.15 14.69
C ARG A 80 1.56 -16.30 13.70
N HIS A 81 0.61 -16.18 12.75
CA HIS A 81 0.27 -17.29 11.85
C HIS A 81 0.77 -17.07 10.41
N PHE A 82 1.06 -15.83 10.02
CA PHE A 82 1.40 -15.49 8.65
C PHE A 82 2.64 -14.60 8.57
N SER A 83 3.45 -14.78 7.52
CA SER A 83 4.62 -13.93 7.27
C SER A 83 4.23 -12.48 6.93
N SER A 84 5.10 -11.51 7.28
CA SER A 84 4.88 -10.09 6.97
C SER A 84 4.66 -9.84 5.48
N ARG A 85 5.40 -10.56 4.61
CA ARG A 85 5.23 -10.51 3.15
C ARG A 85 3.82 -10.94 2.71
N PHE A 86 3.32 -12.06 3.23
CA PHE A 86 1.97 -12.55 2.91
C PHE A 86 0.91 -11.54 3.40
N LEU A 87 1.05 -11.05 4.63
CA LEU A 87 0.14 -10.06 5.21
C LEU A 87 0.12 -8.74 4.44
N TYR A 88 1.27 -8.30 3.94
CA TYR A 88 1.37 -7.13 3.07
C TYR A 88 0.55 -7.33 1.79
N ILE A 89 0.77 -8.45 1.09
CA ILE A 89 0.07 -8.75 -0.16
C ILE A 89 -1.43 -8.89 0.08
N ILE A 90 -1.85 -9.70 1.05
CA ILE A 90 -3.28 -9.92 1.30
C ILE A 90 -3.97 -8.66 1.81
N GLY A 91 -3.33 -7.88 2.67
CA GLY A 91 -3.86 -6.61 3.17
C GLY A 91 -4.14 -5.60 2.05
N ASP A 92 -3.29 -5.56 1.03
CA ASP A 92 -3.49 -4.70 -0.14
C ASP A 92 -4.54 -5.25 -1.12
N LYS A 93 -4.60 -6.58 -1.31
CA LYS A 93 -5.42 -7.22 -2.36
C LYS A 93 -6.78 -7.73 -1.89
N ILE A 94 -7.00 -7.86 -0.58
CA ILE A 94 -8.25 -8.46 -0.04
C ILE A 94 -9.50 -7.72 -0.55
N SER A 95 -9.45 -6.40 -0.66
CA SER A 95 -10.57 -5.60 -1.18
C SER A 95 -10.96 -6.03 -2.59
N GLY A 96 -9.98 -6.13 -3.49
CA GLY A 96 -10.21 -6.55 -4.88
C GLY A 96 -10.65 -8.01 -4.99
N ILE A 97 -10.04 -8.90 -4.21
CA ILE A 97 -10.42 -10.32 -4.17
C ILE A 97 -11.89 -10.47 -3.77
N LEU A 98 -12.34 -9.74 -2.75
CA LEU A 98 -13.73 -9.76 -2.30
C LEU A 98 -14.71 -9.11 -3.30
N LEU A 99 -14.24 -8.23 -4.19
CA LEU A 99 -15.06 -7.66 -5.26
C LEU A 99 -15.28 -8.61 -6.43
N VAL A 100 -14.44 -9.64 -6.60
CA VAL A 100 -14.65 -10.65 -7.65
C VAL A 100 -16.01 -11.35 -7.54
N PRO A 101 -16.40 -11.95 -6.40
CA PRO A 101 -17.74 -12.54 -6.26
C PRO A 101 -18.86 -11.50 -6.42
N VAL A 102 -18.67 -10.26 -5.96
CA VAL A 102 -19.64 -9.18 -6.17
C VAL A 102 -19.83 -8.89 -7.67
N PHE A 103 -18.72 -8.85 -8.43
CA PHE A 103 -18.77 -8.71 -9.87
C PHE A 103 -19.52 -9.87 -10.55
N LEU A 104 -19.21 -11.11 -10.17
CA LEU A 104 -19.86 -12.30 -10.72
C LEU A 104 -21.37 -12.30 -10.46
N VAL A 105 -21.80 -12.00 -9.24
CA VAL A 105 -23.22 -11.87 -8.89
C VAL A 105 -23.88 -10.75 -9.71
N GLY A 106 -23.21 -9.60 -9.83
CA GLY A 106 -23.73 -8.49 -10.63
C GLY A 106 -23.92 -8.80 -12.12
N CYS A 107 -23.10 -9.69 -12.68
CA CYS A 107 -23.18 -10.10 -14.07
C CYS A 107 -24.36 -11.05 -14.38
N ILE A 108 -25.01 -11.64 -13.36
CA ILE A 108 -26.19 -12.52 -13.55
C ILE A 108 -27.30 -11.70 -14.20
N GLY A 109 -27.85 -12.17 -15.32
CA GLY A 109 -28.87 -11.48 -16.14
C GLY A 109 -28.28 -10.63 -17.27
N GLY A 110 -26.92 -10.56 -17.38
CA GLY A 110 -26.22 -9.89 -18.49
C GLY A 110 -26.30 -8.37 -18.45
N LYS A 111 -25.91 -7.69 -19.54
CA LYS A 111 -25.79 -6.23 -19.58
C LYS A 111 -27.11 -5.48 -19.41
N LYS A 112 -28.23 -6.01 -19.95
CA LYS A 112 -29.53 -5.32 -19.91
C LYS A 112 -30.28 -5.53 -18.60
N HIS A 113 -30.27 -6.75 -18.06
CA HIS A 113 -31.05 -7.16 -16.89
C HIS A 113 -30.16 -7.65 -15.74
N GLY A 114 -28.88 -7.25 -15.73
CA GLY A 114 -27.92 -7.68 -14.74
C GLY A 114 -28.26 -7.20 -13.32
N LEU A 115 -28.00 -8.07 -12.34
CA LEU A 115 -28.23 -7.78 -10.92
C LEU A 115 -27.40 -6.59 -10.42
N TYR A 116 -26.35 -6.16 -11.15
CA TYR A 116 -25.58 -4.96 -10.83
C TYR A 116 -26.42 -3.66 -10.82
N LYS A 117 -27.62 -3.68 -11.40
CA LYS A 117 -28.60 -2.56 -11.35
C LYS A 117 -29.58 -2.68 -10.17
N ASN A 118 -29.64 -3.84 -9.51
CA ASN A 118 -30.57 -4.05 -8.42
C ASN A 118 -30.00 -3.55 -7.11
N ILE A 119 -30.61 -2.48 -6.57
CA ILE A 119 -30.16 -1.81 -5.35
C ILE A 119 -30.12 -2.73 -4.13
N TRP A 120 -31.08 -3.64 -3.99
CA TRP A 120 -31.15 -4.54 -2.83
C TRP A 120 -30.05 -5.60 -2.87
N VAL A 121 -29.88 -6.25 -4.04
CA VAL A 121 -28.82 -7.26 -4.21
C VAL A 121 -27.45 -6.65 -4.04
N MET A 122 -27.19 -5.53 -4.72
CA MET A 122 -25.90 -4.86 -4.63
C MET A 122 -25.70 -4.17 -3.29
N GLY A 123 -26.73 -3.64 -2.66
CA GLY A 123 -26.65 -3.08 -1.31
C GLY A 123 -26.19 -4.12 -0.29
N ILE A 124 -26.77 -5.33 -0.33
CA ILE A 124 -26.34 -6.44 0.55
C ILE A 124 -24.92 -6.88 0.19
N ALA A 125 -24.62 -7.10 -1.09
CA ALA A 125 -23.30 -7.54 -1.53
C ALA A 125 -22.19 -6.54 -1.17
N MET A 126 -22.43 -5.24 -1.33
CA MET A 126 -21.49 -4.17 -0.96
C MET A 126 -21.32 -4.03 0.55
N THR A 127 -22.40 -4.21 1.32
CA THR A 127 -22.31 -4.21 2.79
C THR A 127 -21.46 -5.37 3.29
N LEU A 128 -21.67 -6.58 2.75
CA LEU A 128 -20.85 -7.75 3.09
C LEU A 128 -19.38 -7.55 2.68
N TRP A 129 -19.15 -7.07 1.47
CA TRP A 129 -17.79 -6.75 1.00
C TRP A 129 -17.08 -5.76 1.93
N GLU A 130 -17.71 -4.63 2.24
CA GLU A 130 -17.10 -3.58 3.07
C GLU A 130 -16.87 -4.07 4.51
N THR A 131 -17.80 -4.83 5.07
CA THR A 131 -17.71 -5.42 6.40
C THR A 131 -16.53 -6.39 6.51
N ILE A 132 -16.40 -7.33 5.58
CA ILE A 132 -15.31 -8.31 5.56
C ILE A 132 -13.97 -7.61 5.29
N PHE A 133 -13.94 -6.66 4.35
CA PHE A 133 -12.74 -5.87 4.07
C PHE A 133 -12.24 -5.11 5.32
N MET A 134 -13.13 -4.56 6.13
CA MET A 134 -12.76 -3.83 7.35
C MET A 134 -12.17 -4.70 8.46
N ILE A 135 -12.39 -6.02 8.45
CA ILE A 135 -11.68 -6.95 9.35
C ILE A 135 -10.16 -6.92 9.10
N PHE A 136 -9.74 -6.73 7.86
CA PHE A 136 -8.33 -6.68 7.46
C PHE A 136 -7.73 -5.27 7.51
N TYR A 137 -8.49 -4.27 7.93
CA TYR A 137 -8.05 -2.87 7.89
C TYR A 137 -6.81 -2.62 8.75
N GLY A 138 -6.76 -3.19 9.97
CA GLY A 138 -5.61 -3.10 10.86
C GLY A 138 -4.34 -3.69 10.24
N VAL A 139 -4.44 -4.87 9.60
CA VAL A 139 -3.33 -5.52 8.87
C VAL A 139 -2.81 -4.60 7.76
N ARG A 140 -3.73 -4.06 6.96
CA ARG A 140 -3.40 -3.16 5.83
C ARG A 140 -2.67 -1.88 6.29
N ARG A 141 -2.93 -1.39 7.49
CA ARG A 141 -2.32 -0.17 8.03
C ARG A 141 -1.01 -0.42 8.75
N ILE A 142 -0.95 -1.46 9.58
CA ILE A 142 0.21 -1.72 10.45
C ILE A 142 1.33 -2.40 9.68
N ILE A 143 1.04 -3.46 8.93
CA ILE A 143 2.09 -4.28 8.30
C ILE A 143 2.97 -3.49 7.31
N PRO A 144 2.45 -2.65 6.40
CA PRO A 144 3.31 -1.85 5.53
C PRO A 144 4.23 -0.89 6.30
N THR A 145 3.73 -0.29 7.40
CA THR A 145 4.51 0.62 8.24
C THR A 145 5.63 -0.12 8.96
N GLU A 146 5.36 -1.32 9.49
CA GLU A 146 6.40 -2.15 10.10
C GLU A 146 7.46 -2.58 9.10
N MET A 147 7.06 -3.08 7.94
CA MET A 147 7.99 -3.49 6.89
C MET A 147 8.81 -2.30 6.39
N TYR A 148 8.23 -1.10 6.35
CA TYR A 148 8.95 0.12 6.05
C TYR A 148 10.04 0.41 7.09
N ASN A 149 9.71 0.33 8.38
CA ASN A 149 10.68 0.53 9.46
C ASN A 149 11.80 -0.52 9.43
N GLU A 150 11.45 -1.80 9.21
CA GLU A 150 12.44 -2.88 9.04
C GLU A 150 13.37 -2.62 7.84
N ALA A 151 12.84 -2.06 6.76
CA ALA A 151 13.63 -1.71 5.59
C ALA A 151 14.50 -0.47 5.82
N MET A 152 14.14 0.44 6.76
CA MET A 152 15.01 1.52 7.22
C MET A 152 16.14 0.98 8.10
N ASP A 153 15.85 0.02 8.99
CA ASP A 153 16.89 -0.68 9.76
C ASP A 153 17.85 -1.46 8.83
N TYR A 154 17.33 -2.06 7.76
CA TYR A 154 18.16 -2.69 6.72
C TYR A 154 19.07 -1.67 6.02
N CYS A 155 18.58 -0.45 5.77
CA CYS A 155 19.40 0.64 5.23
C CYS A 155 20.57 1.00 6.16
N GLU A 156 20.27 1.16 7.46
CA GLU A 156 21.30 1.43 8.48
C GLU A 156 22.31 0.27 8.59
N TRP A 157 21.82 -0.97 8.60
CA TRP A 157 22.67 -2.16 8.66
C TRP A 157 23.65 -2.26 7.49
N LYS A 158 23.16 -1.93 6.28
CA LYS A 158 23.94 -2.04 5.04
C LYS A 158 24.84 -0.83 4.80
N ASN A 159 24.37 0.40 5.06
CA ASN A 159 25.03 1.65 4.67
C ASN A 159 25.60 2.42 5.87
N GLY A 160 25.32 1.99 7.12
CA GLY A 160 25.76 2.70 8.33
C GLY A 160 24.93 3.94 8.71
N TYR A 161 23.93 4.32 7.91
CA TYR A 161 23.05 5.47 8.15
C TYR A 161 21.63 5.22 7.64
N ARG A 162 20.67 6.00 8.17
CA ARG A 162 19.24 5.94 7.76
C ARG A 162 18.92 7.11 6.83
N THR A 163 18.02 6.85 5.87
CA THR A 163 17.58 7.85 4.87
C THR A 163 16.07 8.03 4.86
N GLU A 164 15.45 8.10 6.04
CA GLU A 164 13.97 8.13 6.18
C GLU A 164 13.33 9.28 5.41
N GLY A 165 13.83 10.50 5.57
CA GLY A 165 13.27 11.68 4.92
C GLY A 165 13.29 11.57 3.39
N MET A 166 14.44 11.22 2.82
CA MET A 166 14.57 11.08 1.35
C MET A 166 13.76 9.90 0.81
N THR A 167 13.69 8.78 1.54
CA THR A 167 12.89 7.62 1.16
C THR A 167 11.39 7.96 1.16
N SER A 168 10.90 8.70 2.17
CA SER A 168 9.51 9.15 2.22
C SER A 168 9.17 10.09 1.06
N VAL A 169 10.07 10.99 0.69
CA VAL A 169 9.92 11.87 -0.49
C VAL A 169 9.85 11.04 -1.77
N ALA A 170 10.76 10.08 -1.96
CA ALA A 170 10.78 9.22 -3.14
C ALA A 170 9.48 8.39 -3.28
N GLN A 171 9.00 7.79 -2.18
CA GLN A 171 7.74 7.06 -2.17
C GLN A 171 6.54 7.98 -2.45
N GLY A 172 6.50 9.16 -1.85
CA GLY A 172 5.44 10.13 -2.09
C GLY A 172 5.38 10.60 -3.54
N LEU A 173 6.52 10.81 -4.19
CA LEU A 173 6.61 11.12 -5.62
C LEU A 173 6.12 9.96 -6.48
N ALA A 174 6.58 8.73 -6.20
CA ALA A 174 6.14 7.53 -6.92
C ALA A 174 4.62 7.35 -6.87
N GLN A 175 4.01 7.53 -5.70
CA GLN A 175 2.57 7.44 -5.51
C GLN A 175 1.81 8.54 -6.26
N LYS A 176 2.29 9.79 -6.23
CA LYS A 176 1.68 10.90 -6.97
C LYS A 176 1.72 10.66 -8.48
N LEU A 177 2.85 10.21 -9.01
CA LEU A 177 2.99 9.88 -10.43
C LEU A 177 2.04 8.76 -10.84
N SER A 178 1.97 7.68 -10.05
CA SER A 178 1.01 6.59 -10.27
C SER A 178 -0.43 7.08 -10.28
N GLY A 179 -0.80 7.94 -9.32
CA GLY A 179 -2.15 8.53 -9.22
C GLY A 179 -2.51 9.39 -10.44
N ILE A 180 -1.58 10.21 -10.94
CA ILE A 180 -1.80 11.02 -12.15
C ILE A 180 -2.07 10.12 -13.35
N VAL A 181 -1.21 9.13 -13.59
CA VAL A 181 -1.36 8.20 -14.72
C VAL A 181 -2.65 7.39 -14.59
N SER A 182 -2.96 6.88 -13.39
CA SER A 182 -4.18 6.14 -13.12
C SER A 182 -5.44 6.97 -13.40
N ASN A 183 -5.48 8.22 -12.95
CA ASN A 183 -6.61 9.13 -13.19
C ASN A 183 -6.78 9.43 -14.68
N TYR A 184 -5.67 9.64 -15.40
CA TYR A 184 -5.72 9.88 -16.84
C TYR A 184 -6.30 8.67 -17.60
N ILE A 185 -5.78 7.47 -17.31
CA ILE A 185 -6.27 6.23 -17.92
C ILE A 185 -7.74 5.97 -17.55
N SER A 186 -8.11 6.19 -16.28
CA SER A 186 -9.49 6.00 -15.82
C SER A 186 -10.46 6.94 -16.53
N THR A 187 -10.06 8.19 -16.76
CA THR A 187 -10.85 9.17 -17.52
C THR A 187 -10.99 8.74 -18.99
N TRP A 188 -9.91 8.28 -19.59
CA TRP A 188 -9.93 7.77 -20.97
C TRP A 188 -10.86 6.54 -21.10
N ILE A 189 -10.81 5.60 -20.16
CA ILE A 189 -11.74 4.46 -20.15
C ILE A 189 -13.19 4.92 -19.97
N LYS A 190 -13.46 5.92 -19.11
CA LYS A 190 -14.80 6.50 -18.98
C LYS A 190 -15.31 7.04 -20.33
N GLN A 191 -14.48 7.70 -21.10
CA GLN A 191 -14.83 8.17 -22.46
C GLN A 191 -15.13 6.99 -23.40
N LEU A 192 -14.29 5.93 -23.38
CA LEU A 192 -14.51 4.74 -24.20
C LEU A 192 -15.81 4.00 -23.91
N ILE A 193 -16.24 3.95 -22.65
CA ILE A 193 -17.54 3.33 -22.29
C ILE A 193 -18.73 4.27 -22.55
N GLY A 194 -18.51 5.45 -23.11
CA GLY A 194 -19.53 6.42 -23.42
C GLY A 194 -20.14 7.12 -22.19
N TYR A 195 -19.31 7.34 -21.13
CA TYR A 195 -19.77 8.06 -19.94
C TYR A 195 -19.95 9.54 -20.26
N ASP A 196 -21.15 10.04 -20.04
CA ASP A 196 -21.53 11.46 -20.27
C ASP A 196 -21.96 12.11 -18.95
N LEU A 197 -21.11 13.02 -18.43
CA LEU A 197 -21.40 13.77 -17.21
C LEU A 197 -22.61 14.71 -17.35
N THR A 198 -22.93 15.15 -18.58
CA THR A 198 -24.06 16.06 -18.81
C THR A 198 -25.41 15.39 -18.60
N LEU A 199 -25.49 14.08 -18.77
CA LEU A 199 -26.72 13.31 -18.53
C LEU A 199 -27.11 13.34 -17.05
N TYR A 200 -26.14 13.26 -16.15
CA TYR A 200 -26.40 13.39 -14.71
C TYR A 200 -27.05 14.74 -14.37
N VAL A 201 -26.48 15.82 -14.92
CA VAL A 201 -27.01 17.20 -14.71
C VAL A 201 -28.43 17.33 -15.28
N ARG A 202 -28.75 16.63 -16.35
CA ARG A 202 -30.07 16.65 -16.99
C ARG A 202 -31.06 15.67 -16.36
N GLY A 203 -30.67 14.89 -15.34
CA GLY A 203 -31.53 13.86 -14.74
C GLY A 203 -31.83 12.68 -15.65
N THR A 204 -31.02 12.49 -16.70
CA THR A 204 -31.17 11.38 -17.66
C THR A 204 -30.22 10.23 -17.31
N ALA A 205 -30.69 8.99 -17.47
CA ALA A 205 -29.88 7.83 -17.12
C ALA A 205 -28.83 7.53 -18.19
N GLN A 206 -27.65 7.06 -17.74
CA GLN A 206 -26.60 6.51 -18.62
C GLN A 206 -27.08 5.26 -19.38
N SER A 207 -26.47 4.96 -20.52
CA SER A 207 -26.78 3.75 -21.28
C SER A 207 -26.47 2.47 -20.50
N ASP A 208 -27.11 1.36 -20.83
CA ASP A 208 -26.86 0.06 -20.18
C ASP A 208 -25.41 -0.41 -20.34
N SER A 209 -24.79 -0.10 -21.48
CA SER A 209 -23.38 -0.40 -21.72
C SER A 209 -22.46 0.43 -20.81
N THR A 210 -22.75 1.72 -20.66
CA THR A 210 -22.01 2.63 -19.77
C THR A 210 -22.17 2.23 -18.31
N LYS A 211 -23.38 1.89 -17.87
CA LYS A 211 -23.66 1.38 -16.52
C LYS A 211 -22.87 0.12 -16.19
N PHE A 212 -22.83 -0.83 -17.12
CA PHE A 212 -22.03 -2.04 -16.96
C PHE A 212 -20.53 -1.72 -16.93
N GLY A 213 -20.07 -0.80 -17.77
CA GLY A 213 -18.68 -0.31 -17.77
C GLY A 213 -18.29 0.33 -16.43
N LEU A 214 -19.14 1.19 -15.85
CA LEU A 214 -18.93 1.78 -14.53
C LEU A 214 -18.87 0.72 -13.42
N PHE A 215 -19.73 -0.28 -13.47
CA PHE A 215 -19.71 -1.42 -12.55
C PHE A 215 -18.40 -2.20 -12.65
N ALA A 216 -17.93 -2.51 -13.86
CA ALA A 216 -16.66 -3.18 -14.09
C ALA A 216 -15.47 -2.33 -13.66
N MET A 217 -15.49 -1.02 -13.93
CA MET A 217 -14.47 -0.07 -13.50
C MET A 217 -14.35 0.05 -11.98
N PHE A 218 -15.44 -0.13 -11.25
CA PHE A 218 -15.39 -0.13 -9.79
C PHE A 218 -14.96 -1.48 -9.22
N THR A 219 -15.33 -2.60 -9.83
CA THR A 219 -15.16 -3.94 -9.23
C THR A 219 -13.92 -4.67 -9.75
N ILE A 220 -13.91 -5.08 -11.02
CA ILE A 220 -12.91 -6.02 -11.55
C ILE A 220 -11.66 -5.34 -12.11
N ILE A 221 -11.79 -4.17 -12.75
CA ILE A 221 -10.66 -3.50 -13.38
C ILE A 221 -9.61 -3.07 -12.36
N PRO A 222 -9.96 -2.44 -11.22
CA PRO A 222 -8.97 -2.11 -10.18
C PRO A 222 -8.27 -3.33 -9.62
N PHE A 223 -8.98 -4.45 -9.45
CA PHE A 223 -8.37 -5.70 -8.98
C PHE A 223 -7.27 -6.18 -9.93
N ILE A 224 -7.55 -6.20 -11.24
CA ILE A 224 -6.57 -6.64 -12.25
C ILE A 224 -5.37 -5.69 -12.27
N THR A 225 -5.59 -4.38 -12.34
CA THR A 225 -4.51 -3.40 -12.48
C THR A 225 -3.63 -3.31 -11.24
N THR A 226 -4.22 -3.30 -10.05
CA THR A 226 -3.44 -3.25 -8.80
C THR A 226 -2.71 -4.55 -8.51
N SER A 227 -3.13 -5.69 -9.09
CA SER A 227 -2.45 -6.98 -8.91
C SER A 227 -1.02 -6.98 -9.45
N LEU A 228 -0.66 -6.04 -10.34
CA LEU A 228 0.72 -5.83 -10.78
C LEU A 228 1.67 -5.52 -9.61
N GLY A 229 1.16 -4.90 -8.55
CA GLY A 229 1.93 -4.62 -7.33
C GLY A 229 2.36 -5.86 -6.54
N ILE A 230 1.81 -7.05 -6.83
CA ILE A 230 2.26 -8.30 -6.22
C ILE A 230 3.64 -8.69 -6.74
N ILE A 231 3.95 -8.41 -8.01
CA ILE A 231 5.16 -8.87 -8.69
C ILE A 231 6.45 -8.50 -7.92
N PRO A 232 6.69 -7.22 -7.54
CA PRO A 232 7.88 -6.89 -6.77
C PRO A 232 7.95 -7.60 -5.42
N MET A 233 6.80 -7.82 -4.77
CA MET A 233 6.76 -8.47 -3.48
C MET A 233 7.12 -9.97 -3.53
N LEU A 234 7.05 -10.61 -4.69
CA LEU A 234 7.55 -11.97 -4.88
C LEU A 234 9.08 -12.07 -4.69
N PHE A 235 9.80 -10.99 -4.94
CA PHE A 235 11.25 -10.88 -4.79
C PHE A 235 11.69 -10.28 -3.44
N TYR A 236 10.75 -9.99 -2.54
CA TYR A 236 11.05 -9.47 -1.21
C TYR A 236 11.68 -10.56 -0.35
N ASP A 237 12.93 -10.35 0.06
CA ASP A 237 13.80 -11.35 0.66
C ASP A 237 14.21 -11.06 2.12
N LEU A 238 13.68 -10.00 2.74
CA LEU A 238 13.93 -9.71 4.14
C LEU A 238 13.07 -10.64 5.02
N ASN A 239 13.50 -11.90 5.13
CA ASN A 239 12.86 -12.94 5.92
C ASN A 239 13.31 -12.89 7.40
N ASP A 240 12.65 -13.66 8.27
CA ASP A 240 12.88 -13.62 9.71
C ASP A 240 14.33 -13.93 10.10
N LYS A 241 14.98 -14.92 9.45
CA LYS A 241 16.41 -15.24 9.69
C LYS A 241 17.34 -14.07 9.33
N LYS A 242 17.06 -13.40 8.23
CA LYS A 242 17.86 -12.24 7.80
C LYS A 242 17.62 -11.03 8.71
N LYS A 243 16.40 -10.86 9.21
CA LYS A 243 16.05 -9.84 10.21
C LYS A 243 16.77 -10.09 11.52
N GLU A 244 16.75 -11.32 12.04
CA GLU A 244 17.41 -11.70 13.29
C GLU A 244 18.89 -11.32 13.26
N LYS A 245 19.61 -11.79 12.24
CA LYS A 245 21.02 -11.42 12.03
C LYS A 245 21.24 -9.90 11.93
N MET A 246 20.37 -9.22 11.19
CA MET A 246 20.45 -7.75 11.05
C MET A 246 20.27 -7.06 12.40
N TYR A 247 19.31 -7.48 13.20
CA TYR A 247 19.04 -6.85 14.50
C TYR A 247 20.13 -7.16 15.53
N GLU A 248 20.70 -8.37 15.54
CA GLU A 248 21.87 -8.70 16.38
C GLU A 248 23.03 -7.75 16.10
N GLU A 249 23.44 -7.64 14.83
CA GLU A 249 24.55 -6.76 14.43
C GLU A 249 24.26 -5.26 14.68
N LEU A 250 22.99 -4.82 14.48
CA LEU A 250 22.60 -3.44 14.76
C LEU A 250 22.59 -3.12 16.25
N LEU A 251 22.13 -4.03 17.10
CA LEU A 251 22.13 -3.85 18.56
C LEU A 251 23.55 -3.71 19.10
N GLU A 252 24.48 -4.53 18.62
CA GLU A 252 25.90 -4.43 19.00
C GLU A 252 26.48 -3.06 18.59
N ARG A 253 26.26 -2.60 17.36
CA ARG A 253 26.72 -1.30 16.87
C ARG A 253 26.12 -0.13 17.66
N ARG A 254 24.80 -0.15 17.90
CA ARG A 254 24.10 0.89 18.66
C ARG A 254 24.56 0.91 20.12
N ALA A 255 24.85 -0.26 20.74
CA ALA A 255 25.38 -0.34 22.09
C ALA A 255 26.80 0.24 22.19
N ALA A 256 27.66 -0.02 21.21
CA ALA A 256 28.99 0.56 21.14
C ALA A 256 28.90 2.10 21.03
N MET A 257 28.11 2.63 20.11
CA MET A 257 27.91 4.08 19.97
C MET A 257 27.33 4.74 21.23
N SER A 258 26.40 4.07 21.90
CA SER A 258 25.80 4.59 23.14
C SER A 258 26.83 4.67 24.29
N LYS A 259 27.76 3.72 24.37
CA LYS A 259 28.85 3.76 25.37
C LYS A 259 29.77 4.95 25.14
N GLU A 260 30.22 5.17 23.91
CA GLU A 260 31.08 6.28 23.56
C GLU A 260 30.37 7.63 23.71
N ALA A 261 29.09 7.72 23.35
CA ALA A 261 28.29 8.92 23.58
C ALA A 261 28.16 9.26 25.07
N THR A 262 28.12 8.24 25.94
CA THR A 262 28.00 8.42 27.40
C THR A 262 29.36 8.76 28.04
N SER A 263 30.47 8.32 27.44
CA SER A 263 31.82 8.66 27.90
C SER A 263 32.21 10.12 27.64
N GLY A 264 31.49 10.81 26.74
CA GLY A 264 31.77 12.18 26.33
C GLY A 264 32.98 12.33 25.40
N ASP A 265 33.52 11.22 24.91
CA ASP A 265 34.64 11.22 23.96
C ASP A 265 34.11 11.41 22.52
N LEU A 266 34.06 12.68 22.10
CA LEU A 266 33.60 13.08 20.78
C LEU A 266 34.47 12.52 19.65
N GLU A 267 35.80 12.37 19.89
CA GLU A 267 36.74 11.87 18.88
C GLU A 267 36.52 10.35 18.61
N ALA A 268 36.30 9.58 19.69
CA ALA A 268 35.98 8.17 19.57
C ALA A 268 34.62 7.96 18.88
N LEU A 269 33.61 8.81 19.17
CA LEU A 269 32.28 8.80 18.54
C LEU A 269 32.37 9.09 17.04
N GLU A 270 33.15 10.09 16.63
CA GLU A 270 33.38 10.40 15.22
C GLU A 270 34.11 9.26 14.48
N LYS A 271 35.09 8.64 15.10
CA LYS A 271 35.80 7.47 14.54
C LYS A 271 34.85 6.29 14.31
N LEU A 272 33.99 5.98 15.29
CA LEU A 272 32.98 4.92 15.14
C LEU A 272 31.97 5.24 14.06
N ALA A 273 31.50 6.48 13.96
CA ALA A 273 30.57 6.90 12.91
C ALA A 273 31.19 6.78 11.51
N LYS A 274 32.46 7.22 11.35
CA LYS A 274 33.22 7.06 10.09
C LYS A 274 33.44 5.60 9.73
N ALA A 275 33.83 4.75 10.68
CA ALA A 275 34.01 3.32 10.46
C ALA A 275 32.70 2.63 10.03
N GLN A 276 31.56 3.05 10.57
CA GLN A 276 30.25 2.53 10.14
C GLN A 276 29.90 2.92 8.71
N MET A 277 30.20 4.14 8.28
CA MET A 277 30.01 4.58 6.89
C MET A 277 30.92 3.83 5.91
N GLU A 278 32.16 3.50 6.32
CA GLU A 278 33.11 2.71 5.51
C GLU A 278 32.63 1.25 5.31
N ILE A 279 32.02 0.64 6.33
CA ILE A 279 31.41 -0.69 6.21
C ILE A 279 30.28 -0.68 5.16
N GLY A 280 29.51 0.40 5.09
CA GLY A 280 28.49 0.60 4.08
C GLY A 280 29.07 0.68 2.66
N ASN A 281 30.19 1.35 2.50
CA ASN A 281 30.84 1.49 1.20
C ASN A 281 31.46 0.17 0.72
N SER A 282 32.12 -0.59 1.60
CA SER A 282 32.70 -1.91 1.26
C SER A 282 31.64 -2.98 0.92
N LYS A 283 30.48 -2.94 1.56
CA LYS A 283 29.37 -3.86 1.25
C LYS A 283 28.56 -3.47 -0.01
N SER A 284 28.75 -2.27 -0.55
CA SER A 284 28.10 -1.83 -1.79
C SER A 284 28.86 -2.23 -3.06
N GLU A 285 30.07 -2.75 -2.93
CA GLU A 285 30.93 -3.22 -4.03
C GLU A 285 30.84 -4.74 -4.27
N LEU A 286 30.08 -5.46 -3.44
CA LEU A 286 29.74 -6.88 -3.57
C LEU A 286 28.25 -7.05 -3.92
#